data_84e89e78cea1eba83813fab3e3562325
#
_entry.id   84e89e78cea1eba83813fab3e3562325
#
_cell.length_a   1.000
_cell.length_b   1.000
_cell.length_c   1.000
_cell.angle_alpha   90.00
_cell.angle_beta   90.00
_cell.angle_gamma   90.00
#
_symmetry.space_group_name_H-M   'P 1'
#
loop_
_entity.id
_entity.type
_entity.pdbx_description
1 polymer ?
#
loop_
_entity_poly.entity_id
_entity_poly.type
_entity_poly.pdbx_seq_one_letter_code
_entity_poly.pdbx_strand_id
1 'polypeptide(L)'
;KDATFHIVIHEVKEKKVPAIDADFVSELAYDGVETVDQLKTKVENDIRARKEQDAKNAYYEALVKLIRDGSKITIHPQIIHDEVEAMKENFANQVQQNGLTLEQYYQITGQTPEDVESKMAVDAEINIRSVLALEKIAEVENLHVTQEEVDFELAKIAQQYSMEIEKVKEILKPQMSSFARDIQNRKISEFLLANND
;
A
#
# COMPACT_ATOMS: atom_id res chain seq x y z
N LYS A 1 -21.94 20.29 -38.24
CA LYS A 1 -23.27 20.74 -37.80
C LYS A 1 -23.07 21.74 -36.67
N ASP A 2 -23.61 22.95 -36.86
CA ASP A 2 -23.57 23.98 -35.84
C ASP A 2 -24.58 23.63 -34.76
N ALA A 3 -24.18 23.79 -33.48
CA ALA A 3 -25.04 23.58 -32.32
C ALA A 3 -25.09 24.88 -31.51
N THR A 4 -26.31 25.31 -31.16
CA THR A 4 -26.51 26.50 -30.32
C THR A 4 -26.93 26.07 -28.94
N PHE A 5 -26.19 26.55 -27.91
CA PHE A 5 -26.49 26.27 -26.51
C PHE A 5 -27.01 27.54 -25.84
N HIS A 6 -28.17 27.46 -25.18
CA HIS A 6 -28.65 28.49 -24.29
C HIS A 6 -28.25 28.18 -22.85
N ILE A 7 -27.38 28.99 -22.31
CA ILE A 7 -26.85 28.80 -20.94
C ILE A 7 -27.45 29.89 -20.06
N VAL A 8 -28.08 29.48 -18.98
CA VAL A 8 -28.55 30.39 -17.91
C VAL A 8 -27.67 30.19 -16.70
N ILE A 9 -26.91 31.22 -16.32
CA ILE A 9 -26.07 31.21 -15.12
C ILE A 9 -26.97 31.57 -13.93
N HIS A 10 -27.25 30.62 -13.06
CA HIS A 10 -28.09 30.83 -11.87
C HIS A 10 -27.31 31.38 -10.68
N GLU A 11 -26.02 31.08 -10.58
CA GLU A 11 -25.19 31.50 -9.47
C GLU A 11 -23.72 31.55 -9.88
N VAL A 12 -23.01 32.57 -9.46
CA VAL A 12 -21.54 32.69 -9.58
C VAL A 12 -20.96 32.72 -8.18
N LYS A 13 -20.13 31.73 -7.83
CA LYS A 13 -19.47 31.63 -6.54
C LYS A 13 -17.99 31.91 -6.68
N GLU A 14 -17.47 32.74 -5.79
CA GLU A 14 -16.05 32.99 -5.64
C GLU A 14 -15.50 32.16 -4.48
N LYS A 15 -14.38 31.48 -4.71
CA LYS A 15 -13.68 30.76 -3.64
C LYS A 15 -12.89 31.74 -2.78
N LYS A 16 -13.38 32.03 -1.57
CA LYS A 16 -12.63 32.78 -0.57
C LYS A 16 -11.77 31.84 0.25
N VAL A 17 -10.45 32.01 0.18
CA VAL A 17 -9.51 31.29 1.03
C VAL A 17 -9.32 32.10 2.30
N PRO A 18 -9.57 31.55 3.51
CA PRO A 18 -9.37 32.24 4.76
C PRO A 18 -7.89 32.59 4.98
N ALA A 19 -7.64 33.65 5.74
CA ALA A 19 -6.29 33.93 6.22
C ALA A 19 -5.82 32.83 7.17
N ILE A 20 -4.52 32.53 7.16
CA ILE A 20 -3.93 31.60 8.13
C ILE A 20 -3.62 32.40 9.40
N ASP A 21 -4.58 32.52 10.28
CA ASP A 21 -4.52 33.23 11.54
C ASP A 21 -4.85 32.30 12.73
N ALA A 22 -4.98 32.87 13.94
CA ALA A 22 -5.26 32.09 15.12
C ALA A 22 -6.64 31.41 15.08
N ASP A 23 -7.62 32.07 14.47
CA ASP A 23 -8.99 31.53 14.35
C ASP A 23 -8.98 30.32 13.42
N PHE A 24 -8.27 30.40 12.29
CA PHE A 24 -8.08 29.27 11.37
C PHE A 24 -7.40 28.08 12.05
N VAL A 25 -6.36 28.32 12.87
CA VAL A 25 -5.67 27.26 13.61
C VAL A 25 -6.62 26.59 14.60
N SER A 26 -7.46 27.37 15.30
CA SER A 26 -8.45 26.86 16.23
C SER A 26 -9.52 25.99 15.55
N GLU A 27 -9.96 26.41 14.34
CA GLU A 27 -10.94 25.63 13.55
C GLU A 27 -10.40 24.28 13.05
N LEU A 28 -9.07 24.17 12.79
CA LEU A 28 -8.45 22.91 12.39
C LEU A 28 -8.42 21.86 13.50
N ALA A 29 -8.55 22.28 14.77
CA ALA A 29 -8.59 21.42 15.94
C ALA A 29 -7.48 20.34 16.01
N TYR A 30 -6.27 20.67 15.56
CA TYR A 30 -5.13 19.79 15.72
C TYR A 30 -4.68 19.75 17.18
N ASP A 31 -4.54 18.54 17.71
CA ASP A 31 -4.10 18.36 19.09
C ASP A 31 -2.70 18.98 19.31
N GLY A 32 -2.58 19.82 20.36
CA GLY A 32 -1.36 20.50 20.72
C GLY A 32 -0.90 21.62 19.75
N VAL A 33 -1.77 22.11 18.85
CA VAL A 33 -1.49 23.20 17.91
C VAL A 33 -2.41 24.37 18.19
N GLU A 34 -1.86 25.44 18.79
CA GLU A 34 -2.61 26.63 19.19
C GLU A 34 -2.21 27.90 18.40
N THR A 35 -1.05 27.86 17.72
CA THR A 35 -0.53 29.03 17.00
C THR A 35 -0.18 28.70 15.56
N VAL A 36 -0.15 29.73 14.70
CA VAL A 36 0.23 29.60 13.29
C VAL A 36 1.64 29.02 13.13
N ASP A 37 2.58 29.36 14.02
CA ASP A 37 3.95 28.87 13.95
C ASP A 37 4.02 27.38 14.35
N GLN A 38 3.23 26.97 15.33
CA GLN A 38 3.08 25.55 15.67
C GLN A 38 2.45 24.75 14.52
N LEU A 39 1.44 25.31 13.84
CA LEU A 39 0.84 24.72 12.66
C LEU A 39 1.87 24.53 11.53
N LYS A 40 2.67 25.58 11.23
CA LYS A 40 3.72 25.49 10.23
C LYS A 40 4.74 24.41 10.57
N THR A 41 5.19 24.37 11.83
CA THR A 41 6.16 23.36 12.30
C THR A 41 5.58 21.94 12.19
N LYS A 42 4.31 21.78 12.57
CA LYS A 42 3.63 20.48 12.43
C LYS A 42 3.56 20.05 10.97
N VAL A 43 3.10 20.91 10.08
CA VAL A 43 2.99 20.63 8.64
C VAL A 43 4.36 20.35 8.02
N GLU A 44 5.41 21.09 8.42
CA GLU A 44 6.77 20.84 7.96
C GLU A 44 7.25 19.45 8.40
N ASN A 45 7.03 19.09 9.67
CA ASN A 45 7.40 17.78 10.20
C ASN A 45 6.62 16.64 9.51
N ASP A 46 5.33 16.83 9.27
CA ASP A 46 4.49 15.85 8.60
C ASP A 46 4.95 15.64 7.14
N ILE A 47 5.27 16.73 6.42
CA ILE A 47 5.82 16.67 5.06
C ILE A 47 7.20 15.99 5.06
N ARG A 48 8.06 16.32 6.02
CA ARG A 48 9.39 15.73 6.16
C ARG A 48 9.28 14.24 6.41
N ALA A 49 8.49 13.82 7.40
CA ALA A 49 8.27 12.43 7.73
C ALA A 49 7.72 11.63 6.54
N ARG A 50 6.77 12.21 5.79
CA ARG A 50 6.24 11.60 4.57
C ARG A 50 7.31 11.43 3.50
N LYS A 51 8.09 12.48 3.23
CA LYS A 51 9.18 12.41 2.23
C LYS A 51 10.27 11.40 2.61
N GLU A 52 10.62 11.31 3.90
CA GLU A 52 11.56 10.32 4.41
C GLU A 52 11.01 8.90 4.22
N GLN A 53 9.73 8.69 4.50
CA GLN A 53 9.08 7.40 4.28
C GLN A 53 9.00 7.05 2.79
N ASP A 54 8.63 8.01 1.93
CA ASP A 54 8.58 7.81 0.47
C ASP A 54 9.97 7.47 -0.09
N ALA A 55 11.02 8.17 0.36
CA ALA A 55 12.40 7.88 -0.02
C ALA A 55 12.86 6.50 0.44
N LYS A 56 12.50 6.11 1.68
CA LYS A 56 12.79 4.78 2.23
C LYS A 56 12.10 3.67 1.44
N ASN A 57 10.84 3.88 1.07
CA ASN A 57 10.08 2.93 0.26
C ASN A 57 10.69 2.79 -1.14
N ALA A 58 11.00 3.89 -1.81
CA ALA A 58 11.62 3.88 -3.13
C ALA A 58 13.00 3.19 -3.12
N TYR A 59 13.78 3.42 -2.05
CA TYR A 59 15.06 2.74 -1.87
C TYR A 59 14.88 1.24 -1.66
N TYR A 60 13.95 0.82 -0.82
CA TYR A 60 13.63 -0.60 -0.62
C TYR A 60 13.17 -1.27 -1.92
N GLU A 61 12.29 -0.63 -2.71
CA GLU A 61 11.86 -1.14 -4.00
C GLU A 61 13.03 -1.32 -4.97
N ALA A 62 13.98 -0.35 -4.99
CA ALA A 62 15.19 -0.45 -5.81
C ALA A 62 16.09 -1.62 -5.37
N LEU A 63 16.26 -1.85 -4.06
CA LEU A 63 16.99 -3.00 -3.52
C LEU A 63 16.33 -4.33 -3.93
N VAL A 64 15.02 -4.46 -3.73
CA VAL A 64 14.28 -5.67 -4.11
C VAL A 64 14.42 -5.94 -5.61
N LYS A 65 14.34 -4.90 -6.44
CA LYS A 65 14.56 -5.01 -7.88
C LYS A 65 15.97 -5.54 -8.22
N LEU A 66 17.01 -4.97 -7.59
CA LEU A 66 18.40 -5.42 -7.81
C LEU A 66 18.59 -6.88 -7.38
N ILE A 67 18.07 -7.27 -6.24
CA ILE A 67 18.12 -8.64 -5.73
C ILE A 67 17.42 -9.59 -6.68
N ARG A 68 16.19 -9.28 -7.11
CA ARG A 68 15.42 -10.06 -8.06
C ARG A 68 16.16 -10.23 -9.38
N ASP A 69 16.65 -9.13 -9.96
CA ASP A 69 17.29 -9.12 -11.28
C ASP A 69 18.66 -9.83 -11.24
N GLY A 70 19.35 -9.82 -10.09
CA GLY A 70 20.59 -10.56 -9.84
C GLY A 70 20.39 -12.05 -9.49
N SER A 71 19.16 -12.47 -9.20
CA SER A 71 18.85 -13.83 -8.75
C SER A 71 18.58 -14.77 -9.93
N LYS A 72 19.09 -16.01 -9.82
CA LYS A 72 18.79 -17.09 -10.80
C LYS A 72 17.65 -17.94 -10.24
N ILE A 73 16.44 -17.61 -10.62
CA ILE A 73 15.23 -18.31 -10.16
C ILE A 73 14.51 -18.90 -11.36
N THR A 74 14.25 -20.20 -11.32
CA THR A 74 13.42 -20.90 -12.30
C THR A 74 12.04 -21.11 -11.72
N ILE A 75 11.02 -20.55 -12.38
CA ILE A 75 9.62 -20.66 -11.96
C ILE A 75 8.92 -21.64 -12.89
N HIS A 76 8.17 -22.59 -12.32
CA HIS A 76 7.36 -23.47 -13.13
C HIS A 76 6.18 -22.69 -13.75
N PRO A 77 5.85 -22.87 -15.05
CA PRO A 77 4.79 -22.12 -15.71
C PRO A 77 3.42 -22.19 -15.01
N GLN A 78 3.13 -23.32 -14.36
CA GLN A 78 1.87 -23.48 -13.60
C GLN A 78 1.75 -22.49 -12.44
N ILE A 79 2.86 -22.17 -11.75
CA ILE A 79 2.85 -21.20 -10.63
C ILE A 79 2.51 -19.79 -11.14
N ILE A 80 3.05 -19.43 -12.32
CA ILE A 80 2.72 -18.14 -12.95
C ILE A 80 1.24 -18.12 -13.35
N HIS A 81 0.75 -19.22 -13.94
CA HIS A 81 -0.66 -19.33 -14.33
C HIS A 81 -1.59 -19.19 -13.12
N ASP A 82 -1.31 -19.89 -12.02
CA ASP A 82 -2.14 -19.84 -10.81
C ASP A 82 -2.15 -18.43 -10.19
N GLU A 83 -1.02 -17.73 -10.21
CA GLU A 83 -0.94 -16.33 -9.75
C GLU A 83 -1.76 -15.39 -10.67
N VAL A 84 -1.67 -15.57 -11.99
CA VAL A 84 -2.48 -14.79 -12.95
C VAL A 84 -3.97 -14.98 -12.69
N GLU A 85 -4.43 -16.22 -12.45
CA GLU A 85 -5.84 -16.48 -12.14
C GLU A 85 -6.26 -15.78 -10.85
N ALA A 86 -5.43 -15.80 -9.80
CA ALA A 86 -5.69 -15.06 -8.57
C ALA A 86 -5.72 -13.53 -8.80
N MET A 87 -4.82 -13.01 -9.62
CA MET A 87 -4.81 -11.59 -9.99
C MET A 87 -6.06 -11.19 -10.78
N LYS A 88 -6.54 -12.04 -11.70
CA LYS A 88 -7.79 -11.82 -12.46
C LYS A 88 -9.01 -11.77 -11.54
N GLU A 89 -9.09 -12.66 -10.56
CA GLU A 89 -10.18 -12.67 -9.58
C GLU A 89 -10.17 -11.37 -8.74
N ASN A 90 -9.02 -10.98 -8.23
CA ASN A 90 -8.86 -9.74 -7.48
C ASN A 90 -9.22 -8.51 -8.31
N PHE A 91 -8.79 -8.47 -9.56
CA PHE A 91 -9.11 -7.39 -10.49
C PHE A 91 -10.62 -7.31 -10.77
N ALA A 92 -11.27 -8.43 -11.01
CA ALA A 92 -12.73 -8.47 -11.22
C ALA A 92 -13.47 -7.94 -9.98
N ASN A 93 -13.06 -8.34 -8.77
CA ASN A 93 -13.62 -7.86 -7.53
C ASN A 93 -13.42 -6.35 -7.35
N GLN A 94 -12.24 -5.82 -7.69
CA GLN A 94 -11.94 -4.38 -7.59
C GLN A 94 -12.79 -3.57 -8.58
N VAL A 95 -12.94 -4.04 -9.82
CA VAL A 95 -13.80 -3.40 -10.83
C VAL A 95 -15.25 -3.37 -10.35
N GLN A 96 -15.72 -4.48 -9.76
CA GLN A 96 -17.08 -4.56 -9.23
C GLN A 96 -17.30 -3.64 -8.02
N GLN A 97 -16.33 -3.51 -7.12
CA GLN A 97 -16.38 -2.57 -5.99
C GLN A 97 -16.47 -1.10 -6.44
N ASN A 98 -15.90 -0.77 -7.60
CA ASN A 98 -16.05 0.54 -8.23
C ASN A 98 -17.37 0.72 -9.01
N GLY A 99 -18.30 -0.23 -8.91
CA GLY A 99 -19.62 -0.18 -9.53
C GLY A 99 -19.63 -0.46 -11.03
N LEU A 100 -18.56 -1.07 -11.56
CA LEU A 100 -18.43 -1.40 -12.98
C LEU A 100 -18.45 -2.91 -13.20
N THR A 101 -18.85 -3.32 -14.41
CA THR A 101 -18.58 -4.67 -14.91
C THR A 101 -17.24 -4.69 -15.65
N LEU A 102 -16.62 -5.87 -15.80
CA LEU A 102 -15.41 -6.03 -16.61
C LEU A 102 -15.61 -5.55 -18.05
N GLU A 103 -16.78 -5.82 -18.63
CA GLU A 103 -17.12 -5.37 -19.98
C GLU A 103 -17.12 -3.83 -20.08
N GLN A 104 -17.76 -3.15 -19.13
CA GLN A 104 -17.76 -1.68 -19.05
C GLN A 104 -16.33 -1.14 -18.85
N TYR A 105 -15.53 -1.79 -18.01
CA TYR A 105 -14.13 -1.41 -17.83
C TYR A 105 -13.35 -1.47 -19.14
N TYR A 106 -13.44 -2.57 -19.89
CA TYR A 106 -12.76 -2.72 -21.17
C TYR A 106 -13.25 -1.72 -22.23
N GLN A 107 -14.56 -1.42 -22.27
CA GLN A 107 -15.10 -0.39 -23.16
C GLN A 107 -14.59 1.02 -22.84
N ILE A 108 -14.48 1.37 -21.55
CA ILE A 108 -14.02 2.70 -21.10
C ILE A 108 -12.54 2.87 -21.33
N THR A 109 -11.72 1.84 -21.03
CA THR A 109 -10.27 1.91 -21.10
C THR A 109 -9.70 1.61 -22.48
N GLY A 110 -10.50 0.99 -23.37
CA GLY A 110 -10.05 0.53 -24.68
C GLY A 110 -9.05 -0.64 -24.63
N GLN A 111 -8.88 -1.28 -23.47
CA GLN A 111 -8.04 -2.47 -23.31
C GLN A 111 -8.82 -3.72 -23.67
N THR A 112 -8.11 -4.76 -24.15
CA THR A 112 -8.69 -6.09 -24.31
C THR A 112 -8.42 -6.97 -23.10
N PRO A 113 -9.22 -8.03 -22.86
CA PRO A 113 -8.92 -9.02 -21.83
C PRO A 113 -7.51 -9.60 -21.98
N GLU A 114 -7.09 -9.87 -23.20
CA GLU A 114 -5.76 -10.42 -23.53
C GLU A 114 -4.63 -9.45 -23.19
N ASP A 115 -4.81 -8.14 -23.39
CA ASP A 115 -3.83 -7.12 -23.01
C ASP A 115 -3.65 -7.07 -21.49
N VAL A 116 -4.76 -7.16 -20.76
CA VAL A 116 -4.74 -7.16 -19.29
C VAL A 116 -4.10 -8.44 -18.76
N GLU A 117 -4.44 -9.61 -19.30
CA GLU A 117 -3.85 -10.88 -18.90
C GLU A 117 -2.36 -10.96 -19.21
N SER A 118 -1.93 -10.44 -20.37
CA SER A 118 -0.51 -10.39 -20.75
C SER A 118 0.31 -9.52 -19.77
N LYS A 119 -0.22 -8.40 -19.31
CA LYS A 119 0.41 -7.58 -18.27
C LYS A 119 0.46 -8.30 -16.92
N MET A 120 -0.66 -8.93 -16.54
CA MET A 120 -0.72 -9.71 -15.29
C MET A 120 0.32 -10.84 -15.29
N ALA A 121 0.56 -11.51 -16.42
CA ALA A 121 1.57 -12.56 -16.51
C ALA A 121 3.00 -12.03 -16.25
N VAL A 122 3.32 -10.86 -16.76
CA VAL A 122 4.61 -10.20 -16.49
C VAL A 122 4.72 -9.80 -15.02
N ASP A 123 3.68 -9.19 -14.47
CA ASP A 123 3.64 -8.76 -13.08
C ASP A 123 3.66 -9.96 -12.11
N ALA A 124 2.96 -11.04 -12.43
CA ALA A 124 2.99 -12.30 -11.67
C ALA A 124 4.41 -12.88 -11.60
N GLU A 125 5.12 -12.96 -12.72
CA GLU A 125 6.50 -13.45 -12.74
C GLU A 125 7.43 -12.55 -11.88
N ILE A 126 7.29 -11.23 -11.99
CA ILE A 126 8.05 -10.26 -11.20
C ILE A 126 7.78 -10.46 -9.70
N ASN A 127 6.52 -10.59 -9.32
CA ASN A 127 6.12 -10.77 -7.92
C ASN A 127 6.65 -12.07 -7.34
N ILE A 128 6.44 -13.19 -8.05
CA ILE A 128 6.91 -14.50 -7.61
C ILE A 128 8.44 -14.50 -7.45
N ARG A 129 9.19 -13.96 -8.42
CA ARG A 129 10.66 -13.84 -8.32
C ARG A 129 11.08 -13.02 -7.11
N SER A 130 10.40 -11.90 -6.86
CA SER A 130 10.70 -11.03 -5.72
C SER A 130 10.44 -11.76 -4.39
N VAL A 131 9.29 -12.43 -4.26
CA VAL A 131 8.94 -13.21 -3.06
C VAL A 131 9.97 -14.32 -2.80
N LEU A 132 10.28 -15.13 -3.82
CA LEU A 132 11.24 -16.23 -3.68
C LEU A 132 12.65 -15.74 -3.33
N ALA A 133 13.07 -14.61 -3.88
CA ALA A 133 14.36 -14.02 -3.57
C ALA A 133 14.42 -13.54 -2.11
N LEU A 134 13.37 -12.87 -1.63
CA LEU A 134 13.26 -12.38 -0.26
C LEU A 134 13.13 -13.53 0.76
N GLU A 135 12.36 -14.56 0.43
CA GLU A 135 12.27 -15.78 1.26
C GLU A 135 13.64 -16.47 1.40
N LYS A 136 14.43 -16.50 0.31
CA LYS A 136 15.79 -17.07 0.37
C LYS A 136 16.73 -16.24 1.23
N ILE A 137 16.62 -14.91 1.21
CA ILE A 137 17.36 -14.05 2.13
C ILE A 137 16.94 -14.32 3.57
N ALA A 138 15.64 -14.41 3.84
CA ALA A 138 15.15 -14.71 5.18
C ALA A 138 15.67 -16.06 5.71
N GLU A 139 15.77 -17.06 4.86
CA GLU A 139 16.35 -18.37 5.20
C GLU A 139 17.85 -18.27 5.53
N VAL A 140 18.63 -17.60 4.66
CA VAL A 140 20.10 -17.50 4.80
C VAL A 140 20.48 -16.66 6.03
N GLU A 141 19.75 -15.56 6.26
CA GLU A 141 20.00 -14.61 7.34
C GLU A 141 19.26 -14.96 8.65
N ASN A 142 18.55 -16.10 8.68
CA ASN A 142 17.75 -16.58 9.82
C ASN A 142 16.71 -15.56 10.33
N LEU A 143 16.06 -14.84 9.40
CA LEU A 143 15.03 -13.85 9.71
C LEU A 143 13.67 -14.51 9.96
N HIS A 144 13.63 -15.55 10.76
CA HIS A 144 12.39 -16.21 11.13
C HIS A 144 11.61 -15.39 12.14
N VAL A 145 10.28 -15.49 12.06
CA VAL A 145 9.38 -14.87 13.05
C VAL A 145 9.22 -15.83 14.23
N THR A 146 9.46 -15.32 15.43
CA THR A 146 9.24 -16.06 16.66
C THR A 146 7.82 -15.87 17.19
N GLN A 147 7.35 -16.77 18.04
CA GLN A 147 6.06 -16.60 18.70
C GLN A 147 6.01 -15.34 19.57
N GLU A 148 7.13 -14.98 20.19
CA GLU A 148 7.23 -13.78 21.00
C GLU A 148 7.04 -12.49 20.18
N GLU A 149 7.57 -12.46 18.94
CA GLU A 149 7.35 -11.33 18.03
C GLU A 149 5.88 -11.23 17.57
N VAL A 150 5.25 -12.36 17.31
CA VAL A 150 3.81 -12.40 16.99
C VAL A 150 2.99 -11.89 18.18
N ASP A 151 3.25 -12.38 19.38
CA ASP A 151 2.53 -11.98 20.60
C ASP A 151 2.75 -10.48 20.91
N PHE A 152 3.95 -9.96 20.66
CA PHE A 152 4.26 -8.55 20.82
C PHE A 152 3.46 -7.66 19.86
N GLU A 153 3.37 -8.04 18.59
CA GLU A 153 2.59 -7.28 17.60
C GLU A 153 1.08 -7.36 17.89
N LEU A 154 0.59 -8.51 18.34
CA LEU A 154 -0.80 -8.66 18.79
C LEU A 154 -1.10 -7.76 19.99
N ALA A 155 -0.16 -7.65 20.94
CA ALA A 155 -0.31 -6.76 22.08
C ALA A 155 -0.38 -5.26 21.67
N LYS A 156 0.42 -4.85 20.68
CA LYS A 156 0.33 -3.48 20.11
C LYS A 156 -1.05 -3.21 19.52
N ILE A 157 -1.59 -4.15 18.74
CA ILE A 157 -2.93 -4.02 18.16
C ILE A 157 -3.97 -3.94 19.27
N ALA A 158 -3.89 -4.80 20.29
CA ALA A 158 -4.79 -4.80 21.42
C ALA A 158 -4.77 -3.44 22.15
N GLN A 159 -3.60 -2.87 22.37
CA GLN A 159 -3.44 -1.54 22.96
C GLN A 159 -4.02 -0.43 22.08
N GLN A 160 -3.73 -0.45 20.78
CA GLN A 160 -4.19 0.57 19.82
C GLN A 160 -5.71 0.63 19.73
N TYR A 161 -6.38 -0.53 19.78
CA TYR A 161 -7.84 -0.62 19.70
C TYR A 161 -8.53 -0.77 21.05
N SER A 162 -7.79 -0.65 22.18
CA SER A 162 -8.30 -0.84 23.54
C SER A 162 -9.08 -2.14 23.71
N MET A 163 -8.52 -3.24 23.18
CA MET A 163 -9.13 -4.58 23.18
C MET A 163 -8.29 -5.55 24.03
N GLU A 164 -8.93 -6.62 24.52
CA GLU A 164 -8.23 -7.75 25.14
C GLU A 164 -7.42 -8.52 24.07
N ILE A 165 -6.20 -8.96 24.41
CA ILE A 165 -5.29 -9.68 23.49
C ILE A 165 -5.95 -10.96 22.94
N GLU A 166 -6.65 -11.70 23.79
CA GLU A 166 -7.36 -12.93 23.42
C GLU A 166 -8.39 -12.68 22.33
N LYS A 167 -9.10 -11.55 22.42
CA LYS A 167 -10.09 -11.17 21.40
C LYS A 167 -9.42 -10.81 20.08
N VAL A 168 -8.26 -10.15 20.10
CA VAL A 168 -7.47 -9.87 18.90
C VAL A 168 -6.96 -11.17 18.27
N LYS A 169 -6.46 -12.10 19.09
CA LYS A 169 -6.04 -13.44 18.64
C LYS A 169 -7.18 -14.22 17.97
N GLU A 170 -8.38 -14.14 18.52
CA GLU A 170 -9.55 -14.82 17.98
C GLU A 170 -9.97 -14.23 16.62
N ILE A 171 -9.98 -12.89 16.50
CA ILE A 171 -10.30 -12.19 15.25
C ILE A 171 -9.27 -12.50 14.16
N LEU A 172 -7.98 -12.50 14.50
CA LEU A 172 -6.89 -12.71 13.54
C LEU A 172 -6.58 -14.20 13.28
N LYS A 173 -7.18 -15.12 14.02
CA LYS A 173 -6.95 -16.57 13.89
C LYS A 173 -7.03 -17.08 12.45
N PRO A 174 -8.03 -16.69 11.62
CA PRO A 174 -8.08 -17.13 10.21
C PRO A 174 -6.94 -16.59 9.33
N GLN A 175 -6.32 -15.49 9.75
CA GLN A 175 -5.30 -14.76 9.01
C GLN A 175 -3.93 -14.80 9.71
N MET A 176 -3.73 -15.66 10.71
CA MET A 176 -2.51 -15.69 11.51
C MET A 176 -1.26 -15.98 10.68
N SER A 177 -1.36 -16.80 9.66
CA SER A 177 -0.24 -17.08 8.74
C SER A 177 0.14 -15.86 7.90
N SER A 178 -0.84 -15.09 7.42
CA SER A 178 -0.59 -13.84 6.71
C SER A 178 0.00 -12.79 7.65
N PHE A 179 -0.51 -12.69 8.87
CA PHE A 179 0.02 -11.79 9.89
C PHE A 179 1.49 -12.09 10.24
N ALA A 180 1.84 -13.37 10.42
CA ALA A 180 3.23 -13.76 10.63
C ALA A 180 4.12 -13.44 9.42
N ARG A 181 3.60 -13.62 8.19
CA ARG A 181 4.31 -13.25 6.96
C ARG A 181 4.56 -11.74 6.87
N ASP A 182 3.61 -10.92 7.28
CA ASP A 182 3.77 -9.46 7.31
C ASP A 182 4.88 -9.03 8.28
N ILE A 183 4.96 -9.68 9.46
CA ILE A 183 6.06 -9.48 10.41
C ILE A 183 7.39 -9.88 9.76
N GLN A 184 7.45 -11.02 9.08
CA GLN A 184 8.65 -11.47 8.38
C GLN A 184 9.09 -10.50 7.28
N ASN A 185 8.17 -10.03 6.46
CA ASN A 185 8.44 -9.05 5.40
C ASN A 185 9.01 -7.75 5.98
N ARG A 186 8.49 -7.29 7.10
CA ARG A 186 9.04 -6.12 7.79
C ARG A 186 10.46 -6.38 8.29
N LYS A 187 10.75 -7.53 8.89
CA LYS A 187 12.12 -7.92 9.30
C LYS A 187 13.09 -7.94 8.13
N ILE A 188 12.67 -8.51 6.98
CA ILE A 188 13.48 -8.53 5.76
C ILE A 188 13.73 -7.10 5.28
N SER A 189 12.70 -6.25 5.25
CA SER A 189 12.84 -4.84 4.85
C SER A 189 13.81 -4.08 5.75
N GLU A 190 13.67 -4.22 7.06
CA GLU A 190 14.57 -3.59 8.03
C GLU A 190 16.01 -4.09 7.89
N PHE A 191 16.20 -5.39 7.70
CA PHE A 191 17.51 -5.99 7.46
C PHE A 191 18.16 -5.43 6.18
N LEU A 192 17.42 -5.41 5.06
CA LEU A 192 17.92 -4.89 3.79
C LEU A 192 18.29 -3.42 3.86
N LEU A 193 17.46 -2.61 4.51
CA LEU A 193 17.72 -1.17 4.68
C LEU A 193 18.88 -0.87 5.62
N ALA A 194 19.13 -1.74 6.60
CA ALA A 194 20.23 -1.56 7.56
C ALA A 194 21.59 -2.04 7.06
N ASN A 195 21.64 -2.90 6.06
CA ASN A 195 22.87 -3.53 5.58
C ASN A 195 23.26 -3.13 4.14
N ASN A 196 22.57 -2.16 3.55
CA ASN A 196 22.88 -1.63 2.22
C ASN A 196 22.85 -0.09 2.31
N ASP A 197 24.00 0.53 2.48
CA ASP A 197 24.18 1.98 2.44
C ASP A 197 24.45 2.49 1.01
#